data_7015e4fd795982e02853400b2715ce8f
#
_entry.id   7015e4fd795982e02853400b2715ce8f
#
_cell.length_a   1.000
_cell.length_b   1.000
_cell.length_c   1.000
_cell.angle_alpha   90.00
_cell.angle_beta   90.00
_cell.angle_gamma   90.00
#
_symmetry.space_group_name_H-M   'P 1'
#
loop_
_entity.id
_entity.type
_entity.pdbx_description
1 polymer ?
#
loop_
_entity_poly.entity_id
_entity_poly.type
_entity_poly.pdbx_seq_one_letter_code
_entity_poly.pdbx_strand_id
1 'polypeptide(L)' 'MYLLKSVVVWMISYAPLWKTMKEKGITTYTLIYKLGFSAYTVTNLRRNKSITMNTLEKLCSVLDCTANDVVEFVEE' A
#
# COMPACT_ATOMS: atom_id res chain seq x y z
N MET A 1 1.69 27.26 -20.79
CA MET A 1 1.99 26.72 -20.49
C MET A 1 2.62 26.36 -19.79
N TYR A 2 2.73 25.94 -19.46
CA TYR A 2 3.26 25.53 -18.68
C TYR A 2 4.29 25.05 -18.63
N LEU A 3 4.73 25.12 -18.11
CA LEU A 3 5.60 24.71 -18.04
C LEU A 3 6.12 23.69 -17.50
N LEU A 4 6.45 23.34 -17.45
CA LEU A 4 6.93 21.98 -17.50
C LEU A 4 8.14 21.74 -16.66
N LYS A 5 8.83 22.75 -16.38
CA LYS A 5 9.93 22.68 -15.42
C LYS A 5 9.42 22.29 -14.03
N SER A 6 8.12 22.31 -13.89
CA SER A 6 7.47 21.98 -12.62
C SER A 6 6.95 20.54 -12.60
N VAL A 7 7.50 19.70 -13.46
CA VAL A 7 7.10 18.30 -13.44
C VAL A 7 7.46 17.71 -12.08
N VAL A 8 6.46 17.15 -11.44
CA VAL A 8 6.61 16.49 -10.15
C VAL A 8 6.64 15.00 -10.39
N VAL A 9 7.63 14.33 -9.82
CA VAL A 9 7.71 12.88 -9.90
C VAL A 9 7.18 12.30 -8.59
N TRP A 10 6.10 11.54 -8.71
CA TRP A 10 5.46 10.91 -7.56
C TRP A 10 5.90 9.46 -7.48
N MET A 11 6.08 8.98 -6.26
CA MET A 11 6.46 7.61 -6.01
C MET A 11 5.47 6.97 -5.06
N ILE A 12 5.16 5.71 -5.31
CA ILE A 12 4.28 4.94 -4.44
C ILE A 12 4.99 4.65 -3.11
N SER A 13 4.26 4.83 -2.03
CA SER A 13 4.73 4.45 -0.70
C SER A 13 3.60 3.76 0.05
N TYR A 14 3.90 2.64 0.68
CA TYR A 14 2.94 1.93 1.53
C TYR A 14 3.20 2.19 3.02
N ALA A 15 3.89 3.28 3.34
CA ALA A 15 4.10 3.65 4.74
C ALA A 15 2.78 3.70 5.53
N PRO A 16 1.68 4.24 4.97
CA PRO A 16 0.41 4.22 5.68
C PRO A 16 -0.07 2.80 6.02
N LEU A 17 0.16 1.85 5.10
CA LEU A 17 -0.25 0.46 5.33
C LEU A 17 0.42 -0.13 6.57
N TRP A 18 1.73 0.06 6.69
CA TRP A 18 2.47 -0.49 7.83
C TRP A 18 2.00 0.10 9.14
N LYS A 19 1.70 1.39 9.13
CA LYS A 19 1.16 2.08 10.30
C LYS A 19 -0.22 1.53 10.66
N THR A 20 -1.10 1.39 9.67
CA THR A 20 -2.45 0.87 9.88
C THR A 20 -2.41 -0.55 10.43
N MET A 21 -1.55 -1.40 9.85
CA MET A 21 -1.41 -2.77 10.30
C MET A 21 -0.93 -2.82 11.75
N LYS A 22 0.06 -1.98 12.08
CA LYS A 22 0.58 -1.94 13.45
C LYS A 22 -0.51 -1.52 14.42
N GLU A 23 -1.29 -0.51 14.07
CA GLU A 23 -2.38 -0.03 14.92
C GLU A 23 -3.44 -1.08 15.15
N LYS A 24 -3.66 -1.95 14.17
CA LYS A 24 -4.68 -3.00 14.24
C LYS A 24 -4.14 -4.35 14.70
N GLY A 25 -2.83 -4.41 14.99
CA GLY A 25 -2.23 -5.67 15.45
C GLY A 25 -2.13 -6.73 14.35
N ILE A 26 -2.06 -6.32 13.08
CA ILE A 26 -1.98 -7.23 11.94
C ILE A 26 -0.53 -7.30 11.47
N THR A 27 -0.01 -8.51 11.32
CA THR A 27 1.36 -8.73 10.83
C THR A 27 1.32 -9.22 9.39
N THR A 28 2.49 -9.21 8.72
CA THR A 28 2.59 -9.78 7.37
C THR A 28 2.31 -11.28 7.39
N TYR A 29 2.65 -11.97 8.48
CA TYR A 29 2.28 -13.37 8.66
C TYR A 29 0.76 -13.53 8.57
N THR A 30 0.03 -12.67 9.28
CA THR A 30 -1.43 -12.70 9.27
C THR A 30 -1.98 -12.45 7.86
N LEU A 31 -1.40 -11.50 7.12
CA LEU A 31 -1.84 -11.23 5.75
C LEU A 31 -1.71 -12.47 4.89
N ILE A 32 -0.58 -13.16 4.98
CA ILE A 32 -0.30 -14.31 4.11
C ILE A 32 -1.12 -15.53 4.53
N TYR A 33 -1.06 -15.89 5.80
CA TYR A 33 -1.56 -17.19 6.23
C TYR A 33 -3.00 -17.18 6.73
N LYS A 34 -3.55 -16.02 7.05
CA LYS A 34 -4.92 -15.93 7.55
C LYS A 34 -5.83 -15.13 6.66
N LEU A 35 -5.30 -14.14 5.93
CA LEU A 35 -6.12 -13.27 5.12
C LEU A 35 -5.97 -13.52 3.62
N GLY A 36 -5.13 -14.48 3.25
CA GLY A 36 -5.09 -14.99 1.88
C GLY A 36 -4.28 -14.18 0.89
N PHE A 37 -3.36 -13.32 1.35
CA PHE A 37 -2.46 -12.62 0.44
C PHE A 37 -1.25 -13.49 0.14
N SER A 38 -0.75 -13.40 -1.09
CA SER A 38 0.43 -14.15 -1.46
C SER A 38 1.70 -13.49 -0.89
N ALA A 39 2.72 -14.31 -0.67
CA ALA A 39 4.02 -13.78 -0.26
C ALA A 39 4.58 -12.82 -1.30
N TYR A 40 4.30 -13.06 -2.58
CA TYR A 40 4.70 -12.20 -3.67
C TYR A 40 4.09 -10.80 -3.52
N THR A 41 2.80 -10.73 -3.22
CA THR A 41 2.12 -9.46 -3.00
C THR A 41 2.74 -8.70 -1.83
N VAL A 42 3.00 -9.41 -0.72
CA VAL A 42 3.61 -8.78 0.45
C VAL A 42 5.00 -8.25 0.13
N THR A 43 5.78 -9.01 -0.65
CA THR A 43 7.10 -8.55 -1.09
C THR A 43 6.99 -7.27 -1.90
N ASN A 44 6.01 -7.20 -2.82
CA ASN A 44 5.79 -5.99 -3.62
C ASN A 44 5.43 -4.80 -2.74
N LEU A 45 4.60 -5.02 -1.73
CA LEU A 45 4.26 -3.96 -0.78
C LEU A 45 5.50 -3.45 -0.03
N ARG A 46 6.37 -4.35 0.39
CA ARG A 46 7.60 -3.96 1.08
C ARG A 46 8.54 -3.16 0.19
N ARG A 47 8.49 -3.39 -1.11
CA ARG A 47 9.36 -2.73 -2.08
C ARG A 47 8.70 -1.52 -2.72
N ASN A 48 7.54 -1.14 -2.27
CA ASN A 48 6.77 -0.03 -2.85
C ASN A 48 6.50 -0.23 -4.33
N LYS A 49 6.27 -1.47 -4.73
CA LYS A 49 5.90 -1.81 -6.10
C LYS A 49 4.39 -1.70 -6.24
N SER A 50 3.92 -1.46 -7.47
CA SER A 50 2.49 -1.30 -7.69
C SER A 50 1.74 -2.60 -7.42
N ILE A 51 0.49 -2.45 -7.02
CA ILE A 51 -0.45 -3.55 -6.84
C ILE A 51 -1.68 -3.24 -7.66
N THR A 52 -2.50 -4.26 -7.90
CA THR A 52 -3.75 -4.02 -8.61
C THR A 52 -4.77 -3.34 -7.71
N MET A 53 -5.76 -2.71 -8.34
CA MET A 53 -6.87 -2.13 -7.59
C MET A 53 -7.63 -3.20 -6.80
N ASN A 54 -7.73 -4.42 -7.34
CA ASN A 54 -8.37 -5.52 -6.63
C ASN A 54 -7.61 -5.85 -5.35
N THR A 55 -6.29 -5.84 -5.39
CA THR A 55 -5.48 -6.07 -4.20
C THR A 55 -5.68 -4.95 -3.19
N LEU A 56 -5.71 -3.70 -3.66
CA LEU A 56 -5.95 -2.55 -2.79
C LEU A 56 -7.32 -2.67 -2.12
N GLU A 57 -8.34 -3.01 -2.90
CA GLU A 57 -9.70 -3.19 -2.39
C GLU A 57 -9.72 -4.25 -1.30
N LYS A 58 -9.04 -5.37 -1.53
CA LYS A 58 -8.98 -6.45 -0.55
C LYS A 58 -8.29 -6.02 0.72
N LEU A 59 -7.19 -5.28 0.60
CA LEU A 59 -6.50 -4.75 1.79
C LEU A 59 -7.41 -3.84 2.60
N CYS A 60 -8.11 -2.93 1.94
CA CYS A 60 -9.04 -2.05 2.63
C CYS A 60 -10.15 -2.83 3.31
N SER A 61 -10.65 -3.87 2.65
CA SER A 61 -11.74 -4.69 3.21
C SER A 61 -11.29 -5.46 4.45
N VAL A 62 -10.14 -6.12 4.38
CA VAL A 62 -9.69 -6.95 5.51
C VAL A 62 -9.16 -6.11 6.67
N LEU A 63 -8.69 -4.90 6.39
CA LEU A 63 -8.18 -4.00 7.43
C LEU A 63 -9.23 -3.00 7.89
N ASP A 64 -10.40 -3.01 7.24
CA ASP A 64 -11.49 -2.08 7.55
C ASP A 64 -10.98 -0.64 7.54
N CYS A 65 -10.45 -0.23 6.40
CA CYS A 65 -9.86 1.09 6.23
C CYS A 65 -10.05 1.58 4.80
N THR A 66 -9.60 2.78 4.52
CA THR A 66 -9.69 3.37 3.18
C THR A 66 -8.35 3.32 2.48
N ALA A 67 -8.33 3.65 1.19
CA ALA A 67 -7.11 3.64 0.41
C ALA A 67 -6.02 4.54 1.00
N ASN A 68 -6.41 5.65 1.62
CA ASN A 68 -5.46 6.57 2.23
C ASN A 68 -4.70 5.93 3.40
N ASP A 69 -5.28 4.90 4.00
CA ASP A 69 -4.65 4.16 5.09
C ASP A 69 -3.73 3.06 4.59
N VAL A 70 -3.62 2.89 3.29
CA VAL A 70 -2.82 1.84 2.67
C VAL A 70 -1.68 2.43 1.85
N VAL A 71 -1.97 3.42 1.02
CA VAL A 71 -1.02 3.91 0.03
C VAL A 71 -1.02 5.43 0.00
N GLU A 72 0.13 5.97 -0.30
CA GLU A 72 0.29 7.41 -0.54
C GLU A 72 1.26 7.59 -1.70
N PHE A 73 1.25 8.78 -2.28
CA PHE A 73 2.27 9.17 -3.24
C PHE A 73 3.16 10.19 -2.58
N VAL A 74 4.46 9.95 -2.66
CA VAL A 74 5.44 10.89 -2.10
C VAL A 74 6.25 11.48 -3.23
N GLU A 75 6.68 12.71 -3.06
CA GLU A 75 7.48 13.39 -4.06
C GLU A 75 8.92 12.90 -3.95
N GLU A 76 9.50 12.62 -5.12
CA GLU A 76 10.87 12.15 -5.18
C GLU A 76 11.86 13.19 -4.69
#